data_75b3bce71967c17c259beac4bf5f5ffb
#
_entry.id   75b3bce71967c17c259beac4bf5f5ffb
#
_cell.length_a   1.000
_cell.length_b   1.000
_cell.length_c   1.000
_cell.angle_alpha   90.00
_cell.angle_beta   90.00
_cell.angle_gamma   90.00
#
_symmetry.space_group_name_H-M   'P 1'
#
loop_
_entity.id
_entity.type
_entity.pdbx_description
1 polymer ?
#
loop_
_entity_poly.entity_id
_entity_poly.type
_entity_poly.pdbx_seq_one_letter_code
_entity_poly.pdbx_strand_id
1 'polypeptide(L)'
;KKGEGSVYLPKINNIIQAILQNHIQKVVYISSTGVYGDYNKTVSESDEPYPDTESGKILLEAERLFRKEPAFKTTIIRFGGLVGPGRHPGRFFAGKKGIPNGLAPVNMIHLDDCVCIGSAIIEQEAFGYLFNACSPDHPAKEDFYKDATLKGGYEIPEFTQELTKWKIVESINLKPILNYTFKIQSWKDCTFSTLPQSSN
;
A
#
# COMPACT_ATOMS: atom_id res chain seq x y z
N LYS A 1 -9.60 14.09 2.78
CA LYS A 1 -10.45 15.25 3.15
C LYS A 1 -9.65 16.53 2.92
N LYS A 2 -10.25 17.59 2.36
CA LYS A 2 -9.57 18.89 2.19
C LYS A 2 -9.17 19.42 3.57
N GLY A 3 -7.87 19.69 3.80
CA GLY A 3 -7.33 20.29 5.03
C GLY A 3 -6.49 19.36 5.93
N GLU A 4 -6.49 18.04 5.72
CA GLU A 4 -5.68 17.12 6.55
C GLU A 4 -4.16 17.26 6.29
N GLY A 5 -3.76 17.73 5.11
CA GLY A 5 -2.34 17.89 4.75
C GLY A 5 -1.61 18.95 5.57
N SER A 6 -2.29 20.06 5.92
CA SER A 6 -1.68 21.15 6.68
C SER A 6 -1.30 20.77 8.11
N VAL A 7 -1.93 19.74 8.68
CA VAL A 7 -1.65 19.24 10.05
C VAL A 7 -0.84 17.96 10.08
N TYR A 8 -0.66 17.29 8.93
CA TYR A 8 0.02 15.99 8.89
C TYR A 8 1.53 16.12 9.15
N LEU A 9 2.23 16.97 8.40
CA LEU A 9 3.68 17.17 8.56
C LEU A 9 4.06 17.73 9.95
N PRO A 10 3.33 18.69 10.55
CA PRO A 10 3.54 19.07 11.94
C PRO A 10 3.43 17.89 12.92
N LYS A 11 2.47 16.98 12.74
CA LYS A 11 2.35 15.76 13.55
C LYS A 11 3.55 14.82 13.36
N ILE A 12 4.02 14.65 12.13
CA ILE A 12 5.22 13.86 11.84
C ILE A 12 6.43 14.44 12.57
N ASN A 13 6.63 15.76 12.52
CA ASN A 13 7.71 16.41 13.26
C ASN A 13 7.61 16.17 14.79
N ASN A 14 6.42 16.27 15.36
CA ASN A 14 6.20 15.98 16.77
C ASN A 14 6.54 14.51 17.11
N ILE A 15 6.19 13.56 16.26
CA ILE A 15 6.56 12.14 16.41
C ILE A 15 8.08 11.98 16.37
N ILE A 16 8.76 12.60 15.41
CA ILE A 16 10.22 12.56 15.31
C ILE A 16 10.86 13.14 16.58
N GLN A 17 10.38 14.26 17.10
CA GLN A 17 10.88 14.82 18.35
C GLN A 17 10.69 13.87 19.54
N ALA A 18 9.53 13.21 19.64
CA ALA A 18 9.28 12.22 20.67
C ALA A 18 10.22 11.00 20.56
N ILE A 19 10.50 10.53 19.33
CA ILE A 19 11.46 9.46 19.05
C ILE A 19 12.86 9.85 19.55
N LEU A 20 13.31 11.07 19.24
CA LEU A 20 14.61 11.60 19.66
C LEU A 20 14.72 11.73 21.17
N GLN A 21 13.70 12.30 21.81
CA GLN A 21 13.66 12.48 23.28
C GLN A 21 13.69 11.15 24.04
N ASN A 22 13.15 10.09 23.45
CA ASN A 22 13.13 8.76 24.06
C ASN A 22 14.23 7.82 23.54
N HIS A 23 15.20 8.34 22.79
CA HIS A 23 16.35 7.59 22.29
C HIS A 23 15.99 6.31 21.51
N ILE A 24 14.88 6.35 20.76
CA ILE A 24 14.44 5.22 19.92
C ILE A 24 15.42 5.09 18.74
N GLN A 25 15.98 3.89 18.55
CA GLN A 25 17.04 3.65 17.56
C GLN A 25 16.51 3.08 16.23
N LYS A 26 15.30 2.55 16.20
CA LYS A 26 14.73 1.85 15.05
C LYS A 26 13.27 2.25 14.86
N VAL A 27 12.93 2.67 13.65
CA VAL A 27 11.59 3.15 13.30
C VAL A 27 11.11 2.46 12.02
N VAL A 28 9.89 1.98 12.02
CA VAL A 28 9.20 1.54 10.82
C VAL A 28 8.10 2.56 10.50
N TYR A 29 8.24 3.24 9.37
CA TYR A 29 7.25 4.19 8.88
C TYR A 29 6.40 3.54 7.79
N ILE A 30 5.10 3.48 8.03
CA ILE A 30 4.13 2.96 7.06
C ILE A 30 3.73 4.08 6.11
N SER A 31 4.11 3.92 4.85
CA SER A 31 3.83 4.81 3.73
C SER A 31 2.91 4.12 2.70
N SER A 32 2.80 4.67 1.52
CA SER A 32 1.95 4.15 0.45
C SER A 32 2.65 4.22 -0.90
N THR A 33 2.35 3.28 -1.78
CA THR A 33 2.70 3.34 -3.21
C THR A 33 2.09 4.54 -3.93
N GLY A 34 1.21 5.30 -3.27
CA GLY A 34 0.71 6.60 -3.73
C GLY A 34 1.78 7.69 -3.88
N VAL A 35 3.01 7.48 -3.37
CA VAL A 35 4.16 8.36 -3.64
C VAL A 35 4.66 8.27 -5.07
N TYR A 36 4.33 7.19 -5.79
CA TYR A 36 4.52 7.06 -7.23
C TYR A 36 3.28 7.58 -7.96
N GLY A 37 3.45 8.42 -8.97
CA GLY A 37 2.36 8.87 -9.83
C GLY A 37 1.98 7.82 -10.89
N ASP A 38 0.81 7.96 -11.47
CA ASP A 38 0.29 7.08 -12.54
C ASP A 38 0.79 7.57 -13.92
N TYR A 39 2.05 7.29 -14.25
CA TYR A 39 2.75 7.74 -15.47
C TYR A 39 2.94 6.63 -16.51
N ASN A 40 2.06 5.65 -16.54
CA ASN A 40 2.01 4.56 -17.52
C ASN A 40 3.31 3.75 -17.58
N LYS A 41 3.84 3.40 -16.40
CA LYS A 41 5.07 2.62 -16.28
C LYS A 41 5.06 1.70 -15.06
N THR A 42 5.94 0.71 -15.10
CA THR A 42 6.33 -0.07 -13.91
C THR A 42 7.34 0.72 -13.10
N VAL A 43 7.21 0.68 -11.77
CA VAL A 43 8.09 1.33 -10.80
C VAL A 43 8.45 0.35 -9.68
N SER A 44 9.62 0.53 -9.09
CA SER A 44 10.15 -0.26 -7.99
C SER A 44 10.78 0.63 -6.91
N GLU A 45 11.41 0.03 -5.91
CA GLU A 45 12.16 0.78 -4.88
C GLU A 45 13.38 1.52 -5.43
N SER A 46 13.88 1.15 -6.61
CA SER A 46 14.98 1.82 -7.29
C SER A 46 14.57 3.10 -8.03
N ASP A 47 13.26 3.30 -8.26
CA ASP A 47 12.76 4.47 -8.95
C ASP A 47 12.57 5.66 -8.00
N GLU A 48 12.94 6.85 -8.47
CA GLU A 48 12.64 8.09 -7.75
C GLU A 48 11.12 8.32 -7.75
N PRO A 49 10.50 8.47 -6.57
CA PRO A 49 9.07 8.73 -6.48
C PRO A 49 8.70 10.12 -6.97
N TYR A 50 7.68 10.21 -7.81
CA TYR A 50 7.14 11.45 -8.35
C TYR A 50 5.62 11.45 -8.25
N PRO A 51 5.05 11.88 -7.09
CA PRO A 51 3.62 11.80 -6.85
C PRO A 51 2.84 12.83 -7.69
N ASP A 52 1.72 12.40 -8.26
CA ASP A 52 0.77 13.21 -9.01
C ASP A 52 -0.44 13.69 -8.17
N THR A 53 -0.50 13.30 -6.89
CA THR A 53 -1.54 13.70 -5.95
C THR A 53 -0.97 14.48 -4.75
N GLU A 54 -1.76 15.37 -4.16
CA GLU A 54 -1.35 16.10 -2.96
C GLU A 54 -1.07 15.17 -1.77
N SER A 55 -1.86 14.13 -1.59
CA SER A 55 -1.61 13.13 -0.54
C SER A 55 -0.29 12.39 -0.75
N GLY A 56 0.04 12.03 -2.00
CA GLY A 56 1.32 11.42 -2.35
C GLY A 56 2.49 12.34 -2.05
N LYS A 57 2.40 13.63 -2.37
CA LYS A 57 3.44 14.63 -2.06
C LYS A 57 3.68 14.76 -0.56
N ILE A 58 2.61 14.81 0.23
CA ILE A 58 2.68 14.91 1.69
C ILE A 58 3.33 13.65 2.29
N LEU A 59 2.95 12.46 1.81
CA LEU A 59 3.56 11.21 2.26
C LEU A 59 5.04 11.15 1.90
N LEU A 60 5.42 11.53 0.70
CA LEU A 60 6.82 11.57 0.27
C LEU A 60 7.65 12.53 1.12
N GLU A 61 7.09 13.69 1.47
CA GLU A 61 7.76 14.64 2.36
C GLU A 61 7.94 14.05 3.77
N ALA A 62 6.93 13.35 4.29
CA ALA A 62 7.05 12.64 5.56
C ALA A 62 8.14 11.55 5.53
N GLU A 63 8.24 10.77 4.45
CA GLU A 63 9.34 9.82 4.25
C GLU A 63 10.71 10.51 4.32
N ARG A 64 10.84 11.67 3.66
CA ARG A 64 12.08 12.47 3.65
C ARG A 64 12.45 12.97 5.05
N LEU A 65 11.47 13.45 5.82
CA LEU A 65 11.71 13.88 7.21
C LEU A 65 12.26 12.75 8.08
N PHE A 66 11.66 11.56 8.02
CA PHE A 66 12.17 10.40 8.76
C PHE A 66 13.57 9.96 8.30
N ARG A 67 13.79 9.89 6.98
CA ARG A 67 15.09 9.43 6.42
C ARG A 67 16.24 10.42 6.65
N LYS A 68 15.92 11.70 6.78
CA LYS A 68 16.93 12.75 7.02
C LYS A 68 17.50 12.69 8.44
N GLU A 69 16.77 12.09 9.39
CA GLU A 69 17.19 12.02 10.79
C GLU A 69 18.22 10.90 10.99
N PRO A 70 19.49 11.25 11.36
CA PRO A 70 20.55 10.26 11.50
C PRO A 70 20.55 9.53 12.86
N ALA A 71 19.79 10.01 13.84
CA ALA A 71 19.81 9.48 15.20
C ALA A 71 19.13 8.10 15.31
N PHE A 72 18.35 7.69 14.29
CA PHE A 72 17.71 6.39 14.25
C PHE A 72 17.63 5.84 12.83
N LYS A 73 17.52 4.51 12.71
CA LYS A 73 17.33 3.83 11.42
C LYS A 73 15.86 3.82 11.03
N THR A 74 15.51 4.45 9.91
CA THR A 74 14.16 4.43 9.39
C THR A 74 14.00 3.36 8.32
N THR A 75 13.08 2.43 8.54
CA THR A 75 12.57 1.52 7.51
C THR A 75 11.25 2.07 6.99
N ILE A 76 11.10 2.15 5.68
CA ILE A 76 9.86 2.61 5.04
C ILE A 76 9.20 1.43 4.36
N ILE A 77 7.90 1.24 4.61
CA ILE A 77 7.07 0.28 3.88
C ILE A 77 6.02 1.05 3.10
N ARG A 78 6.08 1.02 1.77
CA ARG A 78 5.08 1.58 0.87
C ARG A 78 4.05 0.52 0.54
N PHE A 79 2.95 0.48 1.27
CA PHE A 79 1.87 -0.45 0.98
C PHE A 79 1.07 -0.06 -0.27
N GLY A 80 0.70 -1.07 -1.07
CA GLY A 80 -0.34 -0.99 -2.08
C GLY A 80 -1.73 -0.75 -1.50
N GLY A 81 -2.76 -0.85 -2.31
CA GLY A 81 -4.15 -0.78 -1.85
C GLY A 81 -4.46 -1.90 -0.86
N LEU A 82 -4.83 -1.52 0.36
CA LEU A 82 -5.06 -2.48 1.45
C LEU A 82 -6.39 -3.22 1.27
N VAL A 83 -6.35 -4.55 1.33
CA VAL A 83 -7.54 -5.42 1.30
C VAL A 83 -7.41 -6.53 2.35
N GLY A 84 -8.52 -7.17 2.69
CA GLY A 84 -8.56 -8.27 3.65
C GLY A 84 -9.78 -8.22 4.57
N PRO A 85 -9.76 -8.94 5.69
CA PRO A 85 -10.85 -8.94 6.69
C PRO A 85 -11.22 -7.51 7.14
N GLY A 86 -12.51 -7.18 7.10
CA GLY A 86 -13.01 -5.83 7.42
C GLY A 86 -12.84 -4.79 6.30
N ARG A 87 -12.01 -5.06 5.29
CA ARG A 87 -11.77 -4.17 4.13
C ARG A 87 -11.95 -4.92 2.81
N HIS A 88 -13.14 -5.49 2.62
CA HIS A 88 -13.49 -6.26 1.42
C HIS A 88 -13.52 -5.36 0.18
N PRO A 89 -12.73 -5.65 -0.89
CA PRO A 89 -12.62 -4.76 -2.04
C PRO A 89 -13.93 -4.64 -2.83
N GLY A 90 -14.78 -5.65 -2.85
CA GLY A 90 -16.08 -5.60 -3.50
C GLY A 90 -16.99 -4.47 -3.02
N ARG A 91 -16.77 -3.92 -1.82
CA ARG A 91 -17.55 -2.77 -1.30
C ARG A 91 -17.18 -1.43 -1.93
N PHE A 92 -15.97 -1.29 -2.50
CA PHE A 92 -15.47 0.03 -2.91
C PHE A 92 -16.24 0.61 -4.09
N PHE A 93 -16.68 -0.27 -4.99
CA PHE A 93 -17.38 0.13 -6.21
C PHE A 93 -18.75 -0.52 -6.37
N ALA A 94 -19.28 -1.22 -5.36
CA ALA A 94 -20.57 -1.88 -5.43
C ALA A 94 -21.67 -0.98 -6.02
N GLY A 95 -22.35 -1.41 -7.09
CA GLY A 95 -23.43 -0.71 -7.76
C GLY A 95 -23.05 0.56 -8.52
N LYS A 96 -21.79 0.98 -8.51
CA LYS A 96 -21.34 2.18 -9.23
C LYS A 96 -21.21 1.91 -10.72
N LYS A 97 -21.55 2.92 -11.53
CA LYS A 97 -21.49 2.89 -13.00
C LYS A 97 -20.51 3.93 -13.55
N GLY A 98 -19.99 3.65 -14.74
CA GLY A 98 -19.09 4.57 -15.44
C GLY A 98 -17.78 4.81 -14.71
N ILE A 99 -17.27 3.82 -13.99
CA ILE A 99 -15.99 3.95 -13.25
C ILE A 99 -14.86 4.00 -14.26
N PRO A 100 -14.03 5.07 -14.25
CA PRO A 100 -13.00 5.26 -15.26
C PRO A 100 -11.85 4.27 -15.12
N ASN A 101 -11.16 4.05 -16.25
CA ASN A 101 -9.87 3.38 -16.29
C ASN A 101 -9.94 1.89 -15.88
N GLY A 102 -10.95 1.17 -16.40
CA GLY A 102 -11.22 -0.23 -16.05
C GLY A 102 -10.10 -1.21 -16.41
N LEU A 103 -9.33 -0.90 -17.44
CA LEU A 103 -8.20 -1.76 -17.90
C LEU A 103 -6.90 -1.49 -17.14
N ALA A 104 -6.84 -0.47 -16.26
CA ALA A 104 -5.63 -0.18 -15.50
C ALA A 104 -5.32 -1.29 -14.48
N PRO A 105 -4.04 -1.70 -14.34
CA PRO A 105 -3.66 -2.70 -13.36
C PRO A 105 -3.90 -2.20 -11.94
N VAL A 106 -4.35 -3.07 -11.05
CA VAL A 106 -4.42 -2.77 -9.62
C VAL A 106 -3.11 -3.10 -8.92
N ASN A 107 -2.81 -2.35 -7.87
CA ASN A 107 -1.64 -2.56 -7.01
C ASN A 107 -2.14 -2.77 -5.58
N MET A 108 -2.38 -4.01 -5.20
CA MET A 108 -3.03 -4.37 -3.94
C MET A 108 -2.11 -5.17 -3.04
N ILE A 109 -2.42 -5.18 -1.75
CA ILE A 109 -1.78 -6.05 -0.75
C ILE A 109 -2.82 -6.54 0.26
N HIS A 110 -2.72 -7.80 0.64
CA HIS A 110 -3.57 -8.39 1.67
C HIS A 110 -3.03 -8.07 3.08
N LEU A 111 -3.94 -7.96 4.05
CA LEU A 111 -3.58 -7.71 5.45
C LEU A 111 -2.57 -8.72 5.99
N ASP A 112 -2.71 -10.01 5.64
CA ASP A 112 -1.79 -11.05 6.10
C ASP A 112 -0.35 -10.82 5.62
N ASP A 113 -0.17 -10.35 4.37
CA ASP A 113 1.14 -9.96 3.85
C ASP A 113 1.67 -8.71 4.54
N CYS A 114 0.80 -7.72 4.84
CA CYS A 114 1.20 -6.53 5.60
C CYS A 114 1.78 -6.90 6.96
N VAL A 115 1.08 -7.77 7.70
CA VAL A 115 1.50 -8.23 9.04
C VAL A 115 2.80 -9.05 8.94
N CYS A 116 2.86 -10.02 8.02
CA CYS A 116 4.04 -10.86 7.87
C CYS A 116 5.30 -10.08 7.45
N ILE A 117 5.17 -9.10 6.54
CA ILE A 117 6.30 -8.23 6.17
C ILE A 117 6.76 -7.40 7.38
N GLY A 118 5.82 -6.80 8.12
CA GLY A 118 6.15 -6.04 9.32
C GLY A 118 6.86 -6.90 10.38
N SER A 119 6.36 -8.12 10.65
CA SER A 119 7.00 -9.07 11.56
C SER A 119 8.40 -9.48 11.09
N ALA A 120 8.55 -9.83 9.79
CA ALA A 120 9.84 -10.21 9.23
C ALA A 120 10.91 -9.11 9.36
N ILE A 121 10.54 -7.84 9.17
CA ILE A 121 11.44 -6.70 9.37
C ILE A 121 11.94 -6.65 10.81
N ILE A 122 11.07 -6.86 11.78
CA ILE A 122 11.41 -6.83 13.22
C ILE A 122 12.26 -8.04 13.59
N GLU A 123 11.84 -9.24 13.23
CA GLU A 123 12.50 -10.50 13.58
C GLU A 123 13.88 -10.64 12.95
N GLN A 124 14.06 -10.16 11.71
CA GLN A 124 15.35 -10.21 11.01
C GLN A 124 16.21 -8.95 11.19
N GLU A 125 15.78 -8.03 12.04
CA GLU A 125 16.51 -6.77 12.28
C GLU A 125 16.76 -5.94 11.00
N ALA A 126 15.88 -6.04 9.99
CA ALA A 126 16.02 -5.42 8.68
C ALA A 126 15.60 -3.93 8.71
N PHE A 127 16.34 -3.13 9.50
CA PHE A 127 16.08 -1.70 9.62
C PHE A 127 16.97 -0.87 8.69
N GLY A 128 16.43 0.27 8.24
CA GLY A 128 17.11 1.21 7.35
C GLY A 128 16.83 0.99 5.85
N TYR A 129 15.93 0.10 5.52
CA TYR A 129 15.57 -0.24 4.13
C TYR A 129 14.27 0.42 3.68
N LEU A 130 14.07 0.43 2.37
CA LEU A 130 12.82 0.79 1.71
C LEU A 130 12.21 -0.47 1.11
N PHE A 131 10.93 -0.70 1.37
CA PHE A 131 10.17 -1.79 0.80
C PHE A 131 8.90 -1.29 0.13
N ASN A 132 8.70 -1.62 -1.14
CA ASN A 132 7.36 -1.64 -1.71
C ASN A 132 6.70 -2.95 -1.28
N ALA A 133 5.47 -2.88 -0.82
CA ALA A 133 4.71 -4.04 -0.42
C ALA A 133 3.41 -4.07 -1.24
N CYS A 134 3.50 -4.72 -2.37
CA CYS A 134 2.44 -4.89 -3.35
C CYS A 134 2.50 -6.33 -3.87
N SER A 135 1.36 -7.02 -3.89
CA SER A 135 1.27 -8.38 -4.46
C SER A 135 1.76 -8.40 -5.91
N PRO A 136 2.43 -9.47 -6.36
CA PRO A 136 2.96 -9.55 -7.73
C PRO A 136 1.88 -9.72 -8.81
N ASP A 137 0.61 -9.92 -8.42
CA ASP A 137 -0.51 -10.05 -9.34
C ASP A 137 -1.22 -8.70 -9.51
N HIS A 138 -1.26 -8.21 -10.76
CA HIS A 138 -1.79 -6.90 -11.14
C HIS A 138 -2.92 -7.03 -12.18
N PRO A 139 -4.05 -7.69 -11.86
CA PRO A 139 -5.16 -7.81 -12.79
C PRO A 139 -5.72 -6.44 -13.17
N ALA A 140 -6.48 -6.39 -14.28
CA ALA A 140 -7.22 -5.20 -14.64
C ALA A 140 -8.20 -4.81 -13.50
N LYS A 141 -8.35 -3.51 -13.30
CA LYS A 141 -9.19 -2.94 -12.24
C LYS A 141 -10.62 -3.48 -12.28
N GLU A 142 -11.19 -3.57 -13.46
CA GLU A 142 -12.54 -4.12 -13.62
C GLU A 142 -12.62 -5.60 -13.22
N ASP A 143 -11.66 -6.41 -13.65
CA ASP A 143 -11.65 -7.85 -13.36
C ASP A 143 -11.51 -8.09 -11.85
N PHE A 144 -10.56 -7.41 -11.21
CA PHE A 144 -10.34 -7.50 -9.78
C PHE A 144 -11.59 -7.10 -8.97
N TYR A 145 -12.18 -5.95 -9.27
CA TYR A 145 -13.32 -5.47 -8.48
C TYR A 145 -14.63 -6.20 -8.81
N LYS A 146 -14.85 -6.63 -10.05
CA LYS A 146 -16.01 -7.46 -10.40
C LYS A 146 -15.94 -8.82 -9.71
N ASP A 147 -14.81 -9.51 -9.77
CA ASP A 147 -14.61 -10.78 -9.06
C ASP A 147 -14.81 -10.65 -7.56
N ALA A 148 -14.19 -9.65 -6.94
CA ALA A 148 -14.36 -9.38 -5.51
C ALA A 148 -15.82 -9.05 -5.14
N THR A 149 -16.52 -8.32 -6.00
CA THR A 149 -17.95 -7.98 -5.82
C THR A 149 -18.82 -9.22 -5.86
N LEU A 150 -18.59 -10.12 -6.82
CA LEU A 150 -19.28 -11.41 -6.94
C LEU A 150 -19.03 -12.28 -5.70
N LYS A 151 -17.78 -12.44 -5.30
CA LYS A 151 -17.40 -13.21 -4.10
C LYS A 151 -18.01 -12.66 -2.81
N GLY A 152 -18.22 -11.35 -2.74
CA GLY A 152 -18.82 -10.68 -1.59
C GLY A 152 -20.34 -10.58 -1.60
N GLY A 153 -21.02 -11.02 -2.68
CA GLY A 153 -22.47 -10.91 -2.83
C GLY A 153 -22.96 -9.47 -2.97
N TYR A 154 -22.12 -8.55 -3.52
CA TYR A 154 -22.49 -7.15 -3.75
C TYR A 154 -22.97 -6.92 -5.18
N GLU A 155 -23.61 -5.76 -5.42
CA GLU A 155 -24.03 -5.33 -6.75
C GLU A 155 -22.82 -5.06 -7.66
N ILE A 156 -22.81 -5.64 -8.87
CA ILE A 156 -21.66 -5.59 -9.79
C ILE A 156 -21.45 -4.17 -10.32
N PRO A 157 -20.23 -3.64 -10.24
CA PRO A 157 -19.89 -2.32 -10.80
C PRO A 157 -19.69 -2.36 -12.31
N GLU A 158 -19.88 -1.21 -12.97
CA GLU A 158 -19.61 -1.01 -14.39
C GLU A 158 -18.41 -0.09 -14.60
N PHE A 159 -17.43 -0.54 -15.38
CA PHE A 159 -16.21 0.21 -15.70
C PHE A 159 -16.18 0.62 -17.17
N THR A 160 -15.53 1.77 -17.46
CA THR A 160 -15.19 2.14 -18.84
C THR A 160 -13.98 1.35 -19.30
N GLN A 161 -13.99 0.91 -20.58
CA GLN A 161 -12.93 0.11 -21.20
C GLN A 161 -11.78 1.01 -21.68
N GLU A 162 -11.08 1.62 -20.74
CA GLU A 162 -9.98 2.54 -21.03
C GLU A 162 -8.75 2.28 -20.17
N LEU A 163 -7.59 2.67 -20.68
CA LEU A 163 -6.29 2.59 -20.04
C LEU A 163 -5.56 3.93 -20.23
N THR A 164 -5.91 4.93 -19.45
CA THR A 164 -5.39 6.29 -19.62
C THR A 164 -4.23 6.60 -18.66
N LYS A 165 -4.36 6.20 -17.41
CA LYS A 165 -3.33 6.40 -16.39
C LYS A 165 -3.19 5.13 -15.56
N TRP A 166 -1.96 4.67 -15.38
CA TRP A 166 -1.67 3.47 -14.62
C TRP A 166 -0.23 3.46 -14.10
N LYS A 167 0.04 2.59 -13.17
CA LYS A 167 1.35 2.10 -12.80
C LYS A 167 1.28 0.63 -12.40
N ILE A 168 2.38 -0.07 -12.49
CA ILE A 168 2.62 -1.33 -11.81
C ILE A 168 3.70 -1.06 -10.77
N VAL A 169 3.50 -1.51 -9.53
CA VAL A 169 4.48 -1.34 -8.45
C VAL A 169 5.09 -2.69 -8.12
N GLU A 170 6.35 -2.86 -8.46
CA GLU A 170 7.13 -4.05 -8.12
C GLU A 170 7.77 -3.91 -6.73
N SER A 171 7.89 -5.05 -6.05
CA SER A 171 8.53 -5.19 -4.73
C SER A 171 9.84 -5.96 -4.91
N ILE A 172 10.91 -5.26 -5.28
CA ILE A 172 12.20 -5.90 -5.60
C ILE A 172 13.09 -6.15 -4.38
N ASN A 173 12.82 -5.47 -3.25
CA ASN A 173 13.64 -5.57 -2.03
C ASN A 173 13.16 -6.64 -1.05
N LEU A 174 11.90 -7.06 -1.09
CA LEU A 174 11.35 -8.03 -0.13
C LEU A 174 12.04 -9.40 -0.22
N LYS A 175 12.27 -9.91 -1.43
CA LYS A 175 12.88 -11.23 -1.61
C LYS A 175 14.36 -11.27 -1.22
N PRO A 176 15.24 -10.36 -1.70
CA PRO A 176 16.66 -10.42 -1.36
C PRO A 176 16.97 -10.05 0.09
N ILE A 177 16.20 -9.18 0.73
CA ILE A 177 16.50 -8.67 2.08
C ILE A 177 15.81 -9.50 3.15
N LEU A 178 14.53 -9.87 2.97
CA LEU A 178 13.73 -10.59 3.96
C LEU A 178 13.48 -12.05 3.59
N ASN A 179 13.96 -12.52 2.45
CA ASN A 179 13.57 -13.82 1.85
C ASN A 179 12.04 -14.01 1.82
N TYR A 180 11.29 -12.91 1.71
CA TYR A 180 9.85 -12.91 1.78
C TYR A 180 9.23 -13.38 0.45
N THR A 181 8.21 -14.21 0.57
CA THR A 181 7.35 -14.62 -0.54
C THR A 181 5.91 -14.28 -0.16
N PHE A 182 5.22 -13.56 -1.02
CA PHE A 182 3.83 -13.16 -0.78
C PHE A 182 2.92 -14.38 -0.58
N LYS A 183 2.02 -14.31 0.38
CA LYS A 183 0.96 -15.31 0.59
C LYS A 183 -0.05 -15.26 -0.54
N ILE A 184 -0.38 -14.06 -1.01
CA ILE A 184 -1.29 -13.86 -2.13
C ILE A 184 -0.46 -13.73 -3.41
N GLN A 185 -0.36 -14.83 -4.17
CA GLN A 185 0.29 -14.89 -5.46
C GLN A 185 -0.67 -14.58 -6.62
N SER A 186 -1.96 -14.79 -6.41
CA SER A 186 -3.04 -14.50 -7.36
C SER A 186 -4.28 -14.02 -6.63
N TRP A 187 -4.85 -12.93 -7.08
CA TRP A 187 -6.10 -12.39 -6.53
C TRP A 187 -7.32 -13.24 -6.90
N LYS A 188 -7.22 -14.01 -7.98
CA LYS A 188 -8.30 -14.89 -8.43
C LYS A 188 -8.67 -15.94 -7.38
N ASP A 189 -7.67 -16.44 -6.66
CA ASP A 189 -7.85 -17.48 -5.64
C ASP A 189 -8.04 -16.90 -4.23
N CYS A 190 -7.94 -15.58 -4.09
CA CYS A 190 -8.07 -14.91 -2.80
C CYS A 190 -9.54 -14.84 -2.36
N THR A 191 -9.79 -15.28 -1.14
CA THR A 191 -11.07 -15.06 -0.44
C THR A 191 -10.88 -13.94 0.57
N PHE A 192 -11.66 -12.86 0.45
CA PHE A 192 -11.63 -11.71 1.36
C PHE A 192 -12.52 -11.94 2.59
N SER A 193 -12.45 -13.12 3.19
CA SER A 193 -13.32 -13.51 4.31
C SER A 193 -13.22 -12.54 5.48
N THR A 194 -14.38 -12.27 6.11
CA THR A 194 -14.44 -11.59 7.40
C THR A 194 -13.67 -12.40 8.43
N LEU A 195 -12.98 -11.74 9.37
CA LEU A 195 -12.47 -12.40 10.57
C LEU A 195 -13.56 -13.32 11.15
N PRO A 196 -13.23 -14.55 11.57
CA PRO A 196 -14.20 -15.35 12.30
C PRO A 196 -14.74 -14.50 13.44
N GLN A 197 -16.07 -14.35 13.51
CA GLN A 197 -16.70 -13.70 14.63
C GLN A 197 -16.25 -14.47 15.87
N SER A 198 -15.57 -13.79 16.78
CA SER A 198 -15.30 -14.35 18.10
C SER A 198 -16.65 -14.77 18.66
N SER A 199 -16.89 -16.07 18.74
CA SER A 199 -18.00 -16.63 19.51
C SER A 199 -17.81 -16.15 20.96
N ASN A 200 -18.69 -15.23 21.36
CA ASN A 200 -18.84 -14.83 22.77
C ASN A 200 -19.24 -16.04 23.62
#